data_d818cbc75c0f66569ec9d2d4a22fc623
#
_entry.id   d818cbc75c0f66569ec9d2d4a22fc623
#
_cell.length_a   1.000
_cell.length_b   1.000
_cell.length_c   1.000
_cell.angle_alpha   90.00
_cell.angle_beta   90.00
_cell.angle_gamma   90.00
#
_symmetry.space_group_name_H-M   'P 1'
#
loop_
_entity.id
_entity.type
_entity.pdbx_description
1 polymer ?
#
loop_
_entity_poly.entity_id
_entity_poly.type
_entity_poly.pdbx_seq_one_letter_code
_entity_poly.pdbx_strand_id
1 'polypeptide(L)'
;MRSSRRHPLLVPVVLCALAVLAARPTGATDGDGGSDTAVGTRVARLYEEAAKATEQYERGRREAEAQRSKAQHYEELLDEQRQETAAVHEDLGSIARAQYRSGGGLPLTARMILADDPDELMRGQHALHRADLAVDTAIGRSLRAEARLAADEARATAAWQALEKRNGELADLKTKIEGKLLAARARLEGQADASVAAGSCPGAVRLDQPETRSSPAWVTPVETYELSAPFGSGGARWANRHTGQDFAVPVGTPVRSVGEGRVVKVSCGGAFGIQIVLQHPGGYYTQYAHLAAVAVDQGERVAAGQWIGQSGSTGNSTGPHLHFEVRVTPEMGSALDPVPWLRQRGARL
;
A
#
# COMPACT_ATOMS: atom_id res chain seq x y z
N MET A 1 44.63 -34.84 1.32
CA MET A 1 44.52 -33.92 2.46
C MET A 1 44.28 -32.48 1.95
N ARG A 2 43.04 -32.04 1.88
CA ARG A 2 42.66 -30.61 1.78
C ARG A 2 41.37 -30.41 2.55
N SER A 3 41.48 -29.84 3.74
CA SER A 3 40.40 -29.48 4.64
C SER A 3 39.62 -28.33 4.05
N SER A 4 38.38 -28.56 3.67
CA SER A 4 37.43 -27.52 3.28
C SER A 4 36.65 -27.09 4.53
N ARG A 5 37.08 -26.02 5.16
CA ARG A 5 36.32 -25.34 6.23
C ARG A 5 35.10 -24.67 5.59
N ARG A 6 33.93 -25.22 5.82
CA ARG A 6 32.67 -24.56 5.53
C ARG A 6 32.40 -23.53 6.65
N HIS A 7 32.51 -22.26 6.33
CA HIS A 7 32.05 -21.17 7.18
C HIS A 7 30.52 -21.21 7.26
N PRO A 8 29.92 -21.08 8.45
CA PRO A 8 28.50 -20.82 8.55
C PRO A 8 28.25 -19.40 8.05
N LEU A 9 27.44 -19.25 7.03
CA LEU A 9 26.89 -17.98 6.59
C LEU A 9 25.98 -17.45 7.73
N LEU A 10 26.55 -16.60 8.57
CA LEU A 10 25.80 -15.70 9.42
C LEU A 10 25.07 -14.72 8.50
N VAL A 11 23.80 -14.97 8.28
CA VAL A 11 22.89 -13.99 7.69
C VAL A 11 22.72 -12.90 8.75
N PRO A 12 23.20 -11.67 8.52
CA PRO A 12 22.90 -10.60 9.44
C PRO A 12 21.40 -10.30 9.35
N VAL A 13 20.69 -10.59 10.42
CA VAL A 13 19.37 -10.00 10.66
C VAL A 13 19.60 -8.51 10.80
N VAL A 14 19.47 -7.78 9.71
CA VAL A 14 19.39 -6.32 9.73
C VAL A 14 18.07 -5.98 10.40
N LEU A 15 18.12 -5.83 11.72
CA LEU A 15 17.12 -5.12 12.50
C LEU A 15 17.21 -3.66 12.06
N CYS A 16 16.47 -3.28 11.00
CA CYS A 16 16.13 -1.90 10.74
C CYS A 16 15.25 -1.41 11.91
N ALA A 17 15.89 -0.97 12.97
CA ALA A 17 15.25 -0.09 13.94
C ALA A 17 14.89 1.20 13.20
N LEU A 18 13.71 1.25 12.59
CA LEU A 18 13.08 2.50 12.21
C LEU A 18 12.75 3.23 13.50
N ALA A 19 13.62 4.17 13.86
CA ALA A 19 13.30 5.20 14.82
C ALA A 19 12.05 5.91 14.29
N VAL A 20 10.89 5.58 14.88
CA VAL A 20 9.72 6.43 14.80
C VAL A 20 10.12 7.71 15.51
N LEU A 21 10.55 8.71 14.76
CA LEU A 21 10.58 10.09 15.22
C LEU A 21 9.10 10.39 15.55
N ALA A 22 8.75 10.19 16.83
CA ALA A 22 7.60 10.82 17.41
C ALA A 22 7.86 12.32 17.33
N ALA A 23 7.44 12.94 16.24
CA ALA A 23 7.22 14.37 16.20
C ALA A 23 6.24 14.67 17.33
N ARG A 24 6.75 15.11 18.48
CA ARG A 24 5.93 15.71 19.52
C ARG A 24 5.11 16.79 18.82
N PRO A 25 3.79 16.80 18.93
CA PRO A 25 3.05 17.98 18.56
C PRO A 25 3.54 19.08 19.51
N THR A 26 4.31 20.03 18.99
CA THR A 26 4.46 21.31 19.65
C THR A 26 3.05 21.83 19.80
N GLY A 27 2.60 21.97 21.02
CA GLY A 27 1.30 22.52 21.36
C GLY A 27 1.14 23.90 20.71
N ALA A 28 0.47 23.92 19.58
CA ALA A 28 -0.18 25.13 19.12
C ALA A 28 -1.43 25.23 19.99
N THR A 29 -1.42 26.16 20.90
CA THR A 29 -2.60 26.63 21.61
C THR A 29 -3.70 26.86 20.61
N ASP A 30 -4.85 26.20 20.79
CA ASP A 30 -6.11 26.48 20.09
C ASP A 30 -6.52 27.95 20.37
N GLY A 31 -5.96 28.86 19.60
CA GLY A 31 -6.47 30.21 19.43
C GLY A 31 -7.51 30.13 18.31
N ASP A 32 -8.76 30.23 18.68
CA ASP A 32 -9.92 30.38 17.79
C ASP A 32 -9.80 31.68 16.96
N GLY A 33 -9.18 31.56 15.78
CA GLY A 33 -8.87 32.70 14.89
C GLY A 33 -8.03 32.32 13.67
N GLY A 34 -7.82 31.01 13.43
CA GLY A 34 -7.03 30.53 12.28
C GLY A 34 -7.78 30.68 10.98
N SER A 35 -7.29 31.58 10.13
CA SER A 35 -7.77 31.91 8.78
C SER A 35 -8.16 30.66 7.96
N ASP A 36 -9.12 30.80 7.04
CA ASP A 36 -9.63 29.80 6.08
C ASP A 36 -8.50 29.06 5.33
N THR A 37 -7.33 29.70 5.18
CA THR A 37 -6.11 29.13 4.61
C THR A 37 -5.57 27.92 5.39
N ALA A 38 -5.78 27.86 6.72
CA ALA A 38 -5.25 26.77 7.57
C ALA A 38 -5.99 25.45 7.35
N VAL A 39 -7.28 25.47 7.03
CA VAL A 39 -8.07 24.25 6.83
C VAL A 39 -7.71 23.58 5.52
N GLY A 40 -7.58 24.31 4.41
CA GLY A 40 -7.17 23.79 3.11
C GLY A 40 -5.78 23.15 3.17
N THR A 41 -4.81 23.81 3.81
CA THR A 41 -3.46 23.27 4.04
C THR A 41 -3.52 21.98 4.88
N ARG A 42 -4.37 21.95 5.91
CA ARG A 42 -4.55 20.76 6.74
C ARG A 42 -5.15 19.58 5.96
N VAL A 43 -6.13 19.84 5.09
CA VAL A 43 -6.71 18.81 4.23
C VAL A 43 -5.66 18.23 3.29
N ALA A 44 -4.85 19.07 2.61
CA ALA A 44 -3.77 18.63 1.73
C ALA A 44 -2.77 17.72 2.48
N ARG A 45 -2.33 18.12 3.68
CA ARG A 45 -1.42 17.35 4.52
C ARG A 45 -2.02 15.99 4.90
N LEU A 46 -3.30 15.96 5.31
CA LEU A 46 -3.97 14.70 5.67
C LEU A 46 -4.14 13.76 4.49
N TYR A 47 -4.29 14.26 3.27
CA TYR A 47 -4.25 13.44 2.06
C TYR A 47 -2.91 12.73 1.89
N GLU A 48 -1.81 13.47 2.04
CA GLU A 48 -0.46 12.91 1.94
C GLU A 48 -0.18 11.87 3.02
N GLU A 49 -0.59 12.16 4.27
CA GLU A 49 -0.49 11.23 5.39
C GLU A 49 -1.32 9.95 5.13
N ALA A 50 -2.54 10.08 4.61
CA ALA A 50 -3.39 8.96 4.27
C ALA A 50 -2.80 8.09 3.15
N ALA A 51 -2.22 8.69 2.11
CA ALA A 51 -1.56 7.98 1.03
C ALA A 51 -0.35 7.19 1.54
N LYS A 52 0.52 7.81 2.34
CA LYS A 52 1.69 7.16 2.96
C LYS A 52 1.28 6.02 3.90
N ALA A 53 0.26 6.22 4.72
CA ALA A 53 -0.25 5.18 5.62
C ALA A 53 -0.83 3.99 4.84
N THR A 54 -1.54 4.25 3.76
CA THR A 54 -2.09 3.20 2.87
C THR A 54 -0.97 2.39 2.21
N GLU A 55 0.06 3.05 1.68
CA GLU A 55 1.21 2.37 1.09
C GLU A 55 1.94 1.47 2.09
N GLN A 56 2.16 1.98 3.31
CA GLN A 56 2.81 1.22 4.39
C GLN A 56 1.97 0.00 4.79
N TYR A 57 0.66 0.17 4.93
CA TYR A 57 -0.28 -0.91 5.24
C TYR A 57 -0.26 -2.01 4.16
N GLU A 58 -0.36 -1.64 2.89
CA GLU A 58 -0.36 -2.60 1.78
C GLU A 58 0.98 -3.34 1.63
N ARG A 59 2.09 -2.65 1.90
CA ARG A 59 3.42 -3.29 1.95
C ARG A 59 3.51 -4.29 3.10
N GLY A 60 3.12 -3.88 4.31
CA GLY A 60 3.11 -4.76 5.49
C GLY A 60 2.21 -5.97 5.31
N ARG A 61 1.05 -5.82 4.67
CA ARG A 61 0.13 -6.92 4.35
C ARG A 61 0.78 -7.94 3.43
N ARG A 62 1.45 -7.50 2.35
CA ARG A 62 2.16 -8.41 1.43
C ARG A 62 3.31 -9.16 2.11
N GLU A 63 4.06 -8.47 2.98
CA GLU A 63 5.14 -9.08 3.75
C GLU A 63 4.62 -10.14 4.74
N ALA A 64 3.52 -9.85 5.45
CA ALA A 64 2.87 -10.79 6.36
C ALA A 64 2.36 -12.03 5.63
N GLU A 65 1.72 -11.85 4.47
CA GLU A 65 1.21 -12.94 3.64
C GLU A 65 2.35 -13.85 3.12
N ALA A 66 3.47 -13.26 2.69
CA ALA A 66 4.64 -14.03 2.28
C ALA A 66 5.24 -14.87 3.42
N GLN A 67 5.30 -14.32 4.64
CA GLN A 67 5.77 -15.08 5.81
C GLN A 67 4.78 -16.16 6.25
N ARG A 68 3.49 -15.91 6.13
CA ARG A 68 2.45 -16.92 6.40
C ARG A 68 2.58 -18.11 5.45
N SER A 69 2.69 -17.85 4.15
CA SER A 69 2.89 -18.92 3.17
C SER A 69 4.15 -19.74 3.44
N LYS A 70 5.21 -19.06 3.91
CA LYS A 70 6.45 -19.72 4.29
C LYS A 70 6.29 -20.60 5.55
N ALA A 71 5.54 -20.15 6.55
CA ALA A 71 5.22 -20.94 7.74
C ALA A 71 4.42 -22.19 7.36
N GLN A 72 3.39 -22.05 6.52
CA GLN A 72 2.60 -23.18 6.02
C GLN A 72 3.45 -24.20 5.28
N HIS A 73 4.37 -23.76 4.44
CA HIS A 73 5.28 -24.66 3.74
C HIS A 73 6.19 -25.46 4.70
N TYR A 74 6.68 -24.83 5.77
CA TYR A 74 7.47 -25.56 6.77
C TYR A 74 6.61 -26.53 7.59
N GLU A 75 5.37 -26.22 7.85
CA GLU A 75 4.41 -27.12 8.52
C GLU A 75 4.17 -28.38 7.65
N GLU A 76 3.95 -28.21 6.35
CA GLU A 76 3.81 -29.33 5.40
C GLU A 76 5.05 -30.22 5.38
N LEU A 77 6.25 -29.64 5.27
CA LEU A 77 7.51 -30.40 5.29
C LEU A 77 7.73 -31.13 6.64
N LEU A 78 7.33 -30.52 7.74
CA LEU A 78 7.43 -31.13 9.05
C LEU A 78 6.49 -32.33 9.18
N ASP A 79 5.27 -32.23 8.67
CA ASP A 79 4.30 -33.33 8.68
C ASP A 79 4.77 -34.49 7.78
N GLU A 80 5.32 -34.21 6.61
CA GLU A 80 5.91 -35.21 5.73
C GLU A 80 7.08 -35.94 6.45
N GLN A 81 7.99 -35.20 7.07
CA GLN A 81 9.12 -35.77 7.81
C GLN A 81 8.65 -36.62 9.00
N ARG A 82 7.60 -36.22 9.69
CA ARG A 82 7.02 -37.01 10.80
C ARG A 82 6.41 -38.32 10.31
N GLN A 83 5.73 -38.31 9.16
CA GLN A 83 5.17 -39.51 8.54
C GLN A 83 6.31 -40.51 8.15
N GLU A 84 7.38 -40.01 7.51
CA GLU A 84 8.54 -40.82 7.20
C GLU A 84 9.20 -41.43 8.45
N THR A 85 9.37 -40.62 9.49
CA THR A 85 9.92 -41.08 10.78
C THR A 85 9.04 -42.14 11.43
N ALA A 86 7.70 -41.95 11.38
CA ALA A 86 6.74 -42.92 11.92
C ALA A 86 6.80 -44.27 11.17
N ALA A 87 6.92 -44.25 9.83
CA ALA A 87 7.04 -45.46 9.03
C ALA A 87 8.33 -46.25 9.39
N VAL A 88 9.44 -45.54 9.54
CA VAL A 88 10.72 -46.18 9.98
C VAL A 88 10.57 -46.80 11.36
N HIS A 89 9.90 -46.14 12.32
CA HIS A 89 9.68 -46.70 13.65
C HIS A 89 8.75 -47.92 13.63
N GLU A 90 7.74 -47.95 12.75
CA GLU A 90 6.83 -49.10 12.60
C GLU A 90 7.58 -50.30 12.05
N ASP A 91 8.43 -50.12 11.03
CA ASP A 91 9.27 -51.16 10.44
C ASP A 91 10.24 -51.74 11.47
N LEU A 92 10.94 -50.89 12.23
CA LEU A 92 11.81 -51.30 13.30
C LEU A 92 11.07 -52.09 14.40
N GLY A 93 9.89 -51.60 14.77
CA GLY A 93 9.00 -52.27 15.72
C GLY A 93 8.58 -53.69 15.22
N SER A 94 8.33 -53.82 13.92
CA SER A 94 7.99 -55.10 13.31
C SER A 94 9.16 -56.10 13.36
N ILE A 95 10.37 -55.63 13.06
CA ILE A 95 11.61 -56.42 13.13
C ILE A 95 11.86 -56.87 14.58
N ALA A 96 11.80 -55.96 15.55
CA ALA A 96 11.98 -56.25 16.96
C ALA A 96 10.96 -57.30 17.48
N ARG A 97 9.69 -57.17 17.08
CA ARG A 97 8.64 -58.16 17.42
C ARG A 97 8.91 -59.52 16.76
N ALA A 98 9.45 -59.60 15.54
CA ALA A 98 9.81 -60.81 14.87
C ALA A 98 11.01 -61.51 15.58
N GLN A 99 12.03 -60.75 15.97
CA GLN A 99 13.16 -61.25 16.74
C GLN A 99 12.75 -61.80 18.10
N TYR A 100 11.84 -61.08 18.83
CA TYR A 100 11.32 -61.55 20.10
C TYR A 100 10.52 -62.84 19.98
N ARG A 101 9.69 -62.98 18.96
CA ARG A 101 8.89 -64.20 18.71
C ARG A 101 9.72 -65.38 18.29
N SER A 102 10.86 -65.18 17.61
CA SER A 102 11.78 -66.22 17.23
C SER A 102 12.68 -66.74 18.39
N GLY A 103 12.38 -66.34 19.62
CA GLY A 103 12.99 -66.87 20.82
C GLY A 103 14.35 -66.27 21.16
N GLY A 104 14.63 -65.03 20.75
CA GLY A 104 15.86 -64.32 21.03
C GLY A 104 17.07 -65.29 20.97
N GLY A 105 17.66 -65.39 19.80
CA GLY A 105 18.65 -66.45 19.49
C GLY A 105 19.65 -66.74 20.61
N LEU A 106 20.21 -67.91 20.60
CA LEU A 106 21.24 -68.37 21.57
C LEU A 106 22.25 -67.23 21.87
N PRO A 107 22.64 -67.07 23.15
CA PRO A 107 23.70 -66.12 23.50
C PRO A 107 24.93 -66.33 22.58
N LEU A 108 25.64 -65.27 22.24
CA LEU A 108 26.75 -65.26 21.31
C LEU A 108 27.77 -66.36 21.64
N THR A 109 28.07 -66.57 22.93
CA THR A 109 28.96 -67.61 23.42
C THR A 109 28.45 -69.01 23.09
N ALA A 110 27.15 -69.27 23.18
CA ALA A 110 26.57 -70.55 22.82
C ALA A 110 26.57 -70.75 21.28
N ARG A 111 26.35 -69.69 20.50
CA ARG A 111 26.49 -69.78 19.03
C ARG A 111 27.88 -69.93 18.56
N MET A 112 28.90 -69.40 19.25
CA MET A 112 30.30 -69.62 18.95
C MET A 112 30.75 -71.14 19.21
N ILE A 113 30.20 -71.74 20.25
CA ILE A 113 30.51 -73.15 20.58
C ILE A 113 29.85 -74.12 19.60
N LEU A 114 28.70 -73.73 19.02
CA LEU A 114 27.87 -74.53 18.13
C LEU A 114 28.12 -74.23 16.62
N ALA A 115 29.01 -73.34 16.30
CA ALA A 115 29.28 -72.95 14.94
C ALA A 115 30.27 -73.86 14.27
N ASP A 116 29.93 -74.38 13.11
CA ASP A 116 30.82 -75.21 12.29
C ASP A 116 31.96 -74.39 11.62
N ASP A 117 31.73 -73.10 11.40
CA ASP A 117 32.69 -72.10 10.89
C ASP A 117 32.65 -70.77 11.74
N PRO A 118 33.68 -70.61 12.60
CA PRO A 118 33.82 -69.41 13.43
C PRO A 118 33.94 -68.10 12.59
N ASP A 119 34.53 -68.15 11.40
CA ASP A 119 34.73 -66.95 10.55
C ASP A 119 33.44 -66.51 9.90
N GLU A 120 32.54 -67.42 9.55
CA GLU A 120 31.20 -67.10 9.05
C GLU A 120 30.37 -66.44 10.13
N LEU A 121 30.45 -66.97 11.38
CA LEU A 121 29.77 -66.36 12.52
C LEU A 121 30.25 -64.91 12.78
N MET A 122 31.57 -64.71 12.75
CA MET A 122 32.14 -63.36 12.93
C MET A 122 31.76 -62.43 11.81
N ARG A 123 31.75 -62.86 10.53
CA ARG A 123 31.26 -62.08 9.40
C ARG A 123 29.79 -61.68 9.57
N GLY A 124 28.95 -62.60 10.01
CA GLY A 124 27.51 -62.33 10.29
C GLY A 124 27.33 -61.31 11.40
N GLN A 125 28.12 -61.37 12.50
CA GLN A 125 28.09 -60.38 13.55
C GLN A 125 28.52 -58.99 13.10
N HIS A 126 29.61 -58.91 12.32
CA HIS A 126 30.04 -57.63 11.77
C HIS A 126 29.01 -57.03 10.81
N ALA A 127 28.27 -57.86 10.08
CA ALA A 127 27.19 -57.39 9.21
C ALA A 127 26.00 -56.85 10.05
N LEU A 128 25.58 -57.56 11.11
CA LEU A 128 24.55 -57.13 12.03
C LEU A 128 24.91 -55.80 12.73
N HIS A 129 26.14 -55.74 13.29
CA HIS A 129 26.60 -54.52 13.95
C HIS A 129 26.65 -53.31 13.00
N ARG A 130 27.05 -53.48 11.74
CA ARG A 130 26.99 -52.42 10.73
C ARG A 130 25.56 -52.00 10.39
N ALA A 131 24.63 -52.96 10.35
CA ALA A 131 23.21 -52.69 10.13
C ALA A 131 22.63 -51.89 11.29
N ASP A 132 22.91 -52.27 12.54
CA ASP A 132 22.45 -51.52 13.75
C ASP A 132 22.99 -50.08 13.74
N LEU A 133 24.28 -49.88 13.47
CA LEU A 133 24.85 -48.52 13.33
C LEU A 133 24.24 -47.72 12.19
N ALA A 134 23.87 -48.33 11.09
CA ALA A 134 23.23 -47.68 9.97
C ALA A 134 21.80 -47.21 10.35
N VAL A 135 21.07 -48.08 11.05
CA VAL A 135 19.73 -47.77 11.57
C VAL A 135 19.77 -46.62 12.59
N ASP A 136 20.66 -46.72 13.60
CA ASP A 136 20.83 -45.64 14.60
C ASP A 136 21.20 -44.29 13.94
N THR A 137 22.05 -44.35 12.92
CA THR A 137 22.46 -43.18 12.16
C THR A 137 21.28 -42.59 11.38
N ALA A 138 20.46 -43.45 10.77
CA ALA A 138 19.26 -43.02 10.02
C ALA A 138 18.23 -42.37 10.94
N ILE A 139 17.90 -43.00 12.06
CA ILE A 139 17.00 -42.44 13.09
C ILE A 139 17.53 -41.10 13.59
N GLY A 140 18.82 -41.04 13.97
CA GLY A 140 19.42 -39.81 14.44
C GLY A 140 19.43 -38.66 13.40
N ARG A 141 19.51 -38.99 12.11
CA ARG A 141 19.35 -38.00 11.02
C ARG A 141 17.91 -37.51 10.91
N SER A 142 16.95 -38.45 10.94
CA SER A 142 15.51 -38.12 10.86
C SER A 142 15.08 -37.21 12.00
N LEU A 143 15.42 -37.55 13.25
CA LEU A 143 15.12 -36.73 14.42
C LEU A 143 15.75 -35.33 14.35
N ARG A 144 16.98 -35.25 13.83
CA ARG A 144 17.62 -33.93 13.63
C ARG A 144 16.97 -33.12 12.52
N ALA A 145 16.48 -33.74 11.46
CA ALA A 145 15.75 -33.07 10.38
C ALA A 145 14.40 -32.53 10.89
N GLU A 146 13.67 -33.36 11.62
CA GLU A 146 12.40 -32.96 12.27
C GLU A 146 12.60 -31.78 13.22
N ALA A 147 13.60 -31.83 14.09
CA ALA A 147 13.90 -30.73 15.02
C ALA A 147 14.27 -29.41 14.29
N ARG A 148 14.95 -29.51 13.13
CA ARG A 148 15.27 -28.33 12.32
C ARG A 148 14.02 -27.75 11.67
N LEU A 149 13.19 -28.59 11.07
CA LEU A 149 11.93 -28.15 10.44
C LEU A 149 10.97 -27.52 11.47
N ALA A 150 10.85 -28.13 12.66
CA ALA A 150 10.06 -27.56 13.75
C ALA A 150 10.58 -26.18 14.19
N ALA A 151 11.91 -26.01 14.25
CA ALA A 151 12.51 -24.72 14.58
C ALA A 151 12.33 -23.68 13.46
N ASP A 152 12.35 -24.10 12.20
CA ASP A 152 12.13 -23.22 11.05
C ASP A 152 10.65 -22.80 10.93
N GLU A 153 9.71 -23.70 11.16
CA GLU A 153 8.27 -23.44 11.24
C GLU A 153 7.96 -22.46 12.38
N ALA A 154 8.48 -22.73 13.59
CA ALA A 154 8.26 -21.85 14.74
C ALA A 154 8.81 -20.43 14.48
N ARG A 155 9.97 -20.29 13.81
CA ARG A 155 10.52 -18.97 13.44
C ARG A 155 9.66 -18.25 12.40
N ALA A 156 9.20 -18.98 11.39
CA ALA A 156 8.34 -18.41 10.35
C ALA A 156 7.00 -17.97 10.91
N THR A 157 6.40 -18.76 11.80
CA THR A 157 5.16 -18.45 12.51
C THR A 157 5.31 -17.22 13.40
N ALA A 158 6.39 -17.14 14.18
CA ALA A 158 6.67 -15.96 15.01
C ALA A 158 6.87 -14.69 14.17
N ALA A 159 7.59 -14.80 13.03
CA ALA A 159 7.78 -13.69 12.11
C ALA A 159 6.46 -13.23 11.48
N TRP A 160 5.62 -14.16 11.05
CA TRP A 160 4.29 -13.86 10.53
C TRP A 160 3.42 -13.16 11.58
N GLN A 161 3.34 -13.70 12.81
CA GLN A 161 2.53 -13.11 13.88
C GLN A 161 2.98 -11.69 14.25
N ALA A 162 4.29 -11.44 14.27
CA ALA A 162 4.84 -10.11 14.52
C ALA A 162 4.46 -9.11 13.39
N LEU A 163 4.49 -9.55 12.15
CA LEU A 163 4.08 -8.73 11.01
C LEU A 163 2.57 -8.48 11.00
N GLU A 164 1.76 -9.47 11.33
CA GLU A 164 0.31 -9.34 11.44
C GLU A 164 -0.09 -8.33 12.50
N LYS A 165 0.54 -8.39 13.69
CA LYS A 165 0.34 -7.39 14.75
C LYS A 165 0.67 -5.99 14.26
N ARG A 166 1.84 -5.81 13.64
CA ARG A 166 2.25 -4.51 13.08
C ARG A 166 1.28 -4.02 12.01
N ASN A 167 0.78 -4.92 11.18
CA ASN A 167 -0.18 -4.59 10.14
C ASN A 167 -1.53 -4.13 10.72
N GLY A 168 -1.95 -4.72 11.84
CA GLY A 168 -3.10 -4.25 12.62
C GLY A 168 -2.90 -2.81 13.12
N GLU A 169 -1.72 -2.49 13.69
CA GLU A 169 -1.38 -1.13 14.13
C GLU A 169 -1.40 -0.11 12.97
N LEU A 170 -0.93 -0.51 11.79
CA LEU A 170 -0.99 0.33 10.57
C LEU A 170 -2.42 0.51 10.06
N ALA A 171 -3.28 -0.50 10.16
CA ALA A 171 -4.69 -0.40 9.80
C ALA A 171 -5.43 0.60 10.72
N ASP A 172 -5.16 0.55 12.03
CA ASP A 172 -5.72 1.48 13.00
C ASP A 172 -5.25 2.92 12.73
N LEU A 173 -3.97 3.10 12.42
CA LEU A 173 -3.42 4.41 12.06
C LEU A 173 -4.08 4.96 10.79
N LYS A 174 -4.22 4.15 9.76
CA LYS A 174 -4.91 4.49 8.50
C LYS A 174 -6.34 4.96 8.79
N THR A 175 -7.11 4.19 9.56
CA THR A 175 -8.50 4.53 9.93
C THR A 175 -8.59 5.85 10.70
N LYS A 176 -7.66 6.12 11.61
CA LYS A 176 -7.59 7.41 12.34
C LYS A 176 -7.30 8.58 11.41
N ILE A 177 -6.39 8.42 10.46
CA ILE A 177 -6.06 9.47 9.47
C ILE A 177 -7.26 9.73 8.56
N GLU A 178 -7.91 8.68 8.07
CA GLU A 178 -9.11 8.78 7.23
C GLU A 178 -10.26 9.50 7.95
N GLY A 179 -10.48 9.20 9.23
CA GLY A 179 -11.48 9.90 10.05
C GLY A 179 -11.16 11.39 10.22
N LYS A 180 -9.90 11.75 10.47
CA LYS A 180 -9.48 13.16 10.53
C LYS A 180 -9.62 13.86 9.19
N LEU A 181 -9.31 13.20 8.09
CA LEU A 181 -9.44 13.72 6.74
C LEU A 181 -10.92 13.99 6.41
N LEU A 182 -11.82 13.06 6.75
CA LEU A 182 -13.26 13.25 6.56
C LEU A 182 -13.78 14.47 7.31
N ALA A 183 -13.42 14.62 8.58
CA ALA A 183 -13.82 15.79 9.39
C ALA A 183 -13.25 17.11 8.84
N ALA A 184 -11.99 17.09 8.37
CA ALA A 184 -11.36 18.27 7.80
C ALA A 184 -12.01 18.68 6.45
N ARG A 185 -12.40 17.71 5.63
CA ARG A 185 -13.14 17.93 4.37
C ARG A 185 -14.50 18.60 4.63
N ALA A 186 -15.29 18.07 5.57
CA ALA A 186 -16.58 18.65 5.92
C ALA A 186 -16.44 20.11 6.40
N ARG A 187 -15.39 20.39 7.18
CA ARG A 187 -15.11 21.78 7.61
C ARG A 187 -14.71 22.68 6.43
N LEU A 188 -13.87 22.21 5.51
CA LEU A 188 -13.47 22.94 4.31
C LEU A 188 -14.67 23.26 3.42
N GLU A 189 -15.57 22.30 3.23
CA GLU A 189 -16.81 22.47 2.46
C GLU A 189 -17.71 23.54 3.09
N GLY A 190 -17.95 23.47 4.41
CA GLY A 190 -18.76 24.47 5.11
C GLY A 190 -18.18 25.89 5.02
N GLN A 191 -16.85 26.06 5.06
CA GLN A 191 -16.20 27.35 4.85
C GLN A 191 -16.35 27.83 3.40
N ALA A 192 -16.23 26.96 2.43
CA ALA A 192 -16.39 27.27 1.02
C ALA A 192 -17.84 27.74 0.72
N ASP A 193 -18.85 27.06 1.26
CA ASP A 193 -20.25 27.42 1.12
C ASP A 193 -20.56 28.80 1.76
N ALA A 194 -19.98 29.05 2.95
CA ALA A 194 -20.11 30.34 3.60
C ALA A 194 -19.48 31.48 2.75
N SER A 195 -18.33 31.23 2.12
CA SER A 195 -17.67 32.19 1.22
C SER A 195 -18.51 32.47 -0.01
N VAL A 196 -19.10 31.44 -0.61
CA VAL A 196 -20.03 31.62 -1.76
C VAL A 196 -21.27 32.39 -1.38
N ALA A 197 -21.87 32.09 -0.23
CA ALA A 197 -23.04 32.80 0.28
C ALA A 197 -22.75 34.29 0.55
N ALA A 198 -21.54 34.61 1.03
CA ALA A 198 -21.08 35.98 1.24
C ALA A 198 -20.65 36.68 -0.07
N GLY A 199 -20.50 35.98 -1.17
CA GLY A 199 -20.00 36.52 -2.45
C GLY A 199 -18.54 36.97 -2.39
N SER A 200 -17.76 36.49 -1.41
CA SER A 200 -16.36 36.86 -1.20
C SER A 200 -15.44 35.64 -1.27
N CYS A 201 -14.35 35.76 -2.06
CA CYS A 201 -13.36 34.70 -2.10
C CYS A 201 -12.46 34.74 -0.85
N PRO A 202 -12.19 33.60 -0.21
CA PRO A 202 -11.12 33.51 0.76
C PRO A 202 -9.78 33.79 0.09
N GLY A 203 -8.78 34.23 0.85
CA GLY A 203 -7.41 34.41 0.34
C GLY A 203 -6.81 33.09 -0.16
N ALA A 204 -5.83 33.17 -1.03
CA ALA A 204 -5.18 31.99 -1.57
C ALA A 204 -4.52 31.14 -0.47
N VAL A 205 -4.86 29.84 -0.45
CA VAL A 205 -4.26 28.86 0.45
C VAL A 205 -2.88 28.48 -0.10
N ARG A 206 -1.82 28.64 0.68
CA ARG A 206 -0.49 28.18 0.27
C ARG A 206 -0.41 26.66 0.46
N LEU A 207 -0.45 25.92 -0.66
CA LEU A 207 -0.27 24.49 -0.69
C LEU A 207 1.21 24.15 -0.93
N ASP A 208 1.72 23.15 -0.22
CA ASP A 208 3.05 22.63 -0.47
C ASP A 208 3.06 21.95 -1.85
N GLN A 209 3.75 22.58 -2.81
CA GLN A 209 3.80 22.08 -4.18
C GLN A 209 4.65 20.81 -4.24
N PRO A 210 4.22 19.75 -4.95
CA PRO A 210 5.05 18.58 -5.16
C PRO A 210 6.29 18.95 -5.98
N GLU A 211 7.46 18.38 -5.64
CA GLU A 211 8.66 18.51 -6.47
C GLU A 211 8.45 17.87 -7.84
N THR A 212 8.23 18.68 -8.84
CA THR A 212 8.08 18.20 -10.23
C THR A 212 9.45 18.14 -10.89
N ARG A 213 10.05 16.95 -11.00
CA ARG A 213 11.37 16.74 -11.63
C ARG A 213 11.35 16.87 -13.17
N SER A 214 10.24 16.69 -13.83
CA SER A 214 9.94 17.06 -15.21
C SER A 214 8.44 16.94 -15.42
N SER A 215 7.74 18.03 -15.65
CA SER A 215 6.31 18.00 -15.93
C SER A 215 6.11 17.91 -17.46
N PRO A 216 5.22 17.03 -17.95
CA PRO A 216 4.74 17.12 -19.33
C PRO A 216 4.12 18.51 -19.54
N ALA A 217 4.16 19.00 -20.79
CA ALA A 217 3.60 20.31 -21.12
C ALA A 217 2.11 20.43 -20.77
N TRP A 218 1.40 19.32 -20.77
CA TRP A 218 -0.02 19.21 -20.44
C TRP A 218 -0.32 18.00 -19.57
N VAL A 219 -1.15 18.18 -18.55
CA VAL A 219 -1.56 17.15 -17.59
C VAL A 219 -3.07 17.14 -17.38
N THR A 220 -3.61 16.14 -16.71
CA THR A 220 -5.00 16.13 -16.23
C THR A 220 -5.18 17.12 -15.07
N PRO A 221 -6.37 17.70 -14.90
CA PRO A 221 -6.63 18.69 -13.85
C PRO A 221 -6.63 18.09 -12.43
N VAL A 222 -6.79 16.77 -12.32
CA VAL A 222 -6.70 15.97 -11.08
C VAL A 222 -5.97 14.66 -11.36
N GLU A 223 -5.40 14.01 -10.35
CA GLU A 223 -4.59 12.79 -10.54
C GLU A 223 -5.42 11.51 -10.54
N THR A 224 -6.30 11.36 -9.55
CA THR A 224 -7.17 10.19 -9.41
C THR A 224 -8.62 10.65 -9.45
N TYR A 225 -9.40 10.12 -10.37
CA TYR A 225 -10.76 10.57 -10.64
C TYR A 225 -11.57 9.51 -11.37
N GLU A 226 -12.89 9.71 -11.38
CA GLU A 226 -13.82 9.08 -12.31
C GLU A 226 -14.44 10.17 -13.19
N LEU A 227 -14.52 9.95 -14.50
CA LEU A 227 -15.26 10.86 -15.40
C LEU A 227 -16.76 10.65 -15.19
N SER A 228 -17.48 11.72 -14.82
CA SER A 228 -18.91 11.65 -14.54
C SER A 228 -19.75 12.31 -15.64
N ALA A 229 -20.17 13.56 -15.51
CA ALA A 229 -20.98 14.22 -16.53
C ALA A 229 -20.13 14.68 -17.72
N PRO A 230 -20.34 14.14 -18.96
CA PRO A 230 -19.57 14.56 -20.12
C PRO A 230 -20.04 15.91 -20.70
N PHE A 231 -19.14 16.55 -21.43
CA PHE A 231 -19.45 17.75 -22.21
C PHE A 231 -20.68 17.55 -23.12
N GLY A 232 -21.57 18.55 -23.17
CA GLY A 232 -22.78 18.53 -24.00
C GLY A 232 -23.91 17.64 -23.48
N SER A 233 -23.71 16.93 -22.34
CA SER A 233 -24.79 16.17 -21.71
C SER A 233 -25.95 17.08 -21.31
N GLY A 234 -27.18 16.55 -21.43
CA GLY A 234 -28.40 17.23 -21.04
C GLY A 234 -29.08 16.50 -19.87
N GLY A 235 -29.90 17.19 -19.13
CA GLY A 235 -30.71 16.62 -18.04
C GLY A 235 -31.66 17.64 -17.46
N ALA A 236 -32.65 17.20 -16.67
CA ALA A 236 -33.69 18.08 -16.07
C ALA A 236 -33.11 19.15 -15.13
N ARG A 237 -31.84 19.06 -14.77
CA ARG A 237 -31.14 20.01 -13.89
C ARG A 237 -30.37 21.11 -14.62
N TRP A 238 -30.22 20.99 -15.93
CA TRP A 238 -29.48 21.95 -16.74
C TRP A 238 -30.48 22.78 -17.58
N ALA A 239 -30.54 24.06 -17.33
CA ALA A 239 -31.29 24.96 -18.22
C ALA A 239 -30.69 24.99 -19.63
N ASN A 240 -29.41 24.59 -19.74
CA ASN A 240 -28.62 24.45 -20.97
C ASN A 240 -27.83 23.17 -20.94
N ARG A 241 -27.16 22.83 -22.03
CA ARG A 241 -26.23 21.68 -22.09
C ARG A 241 -25.03 21.89 -21.16
N HIS A 242 -24.48 20.79 -20.63
CA HIS A 242 -23.29 20.81 -19.79
C HIS A 242 -22.10 21.39 -20.56
N THR A 243 -21.44 22.39 -20.00
CA THR A 243 -20.43 23.20 -20.69
C THR A 243 -19.00 22.68 -20.48
N GLY A 244 -18.79 21.65 -19.68
CA GLY A 244 -17.49 21.09 -19.36
C GLY A 244 -17.49 19.58 -19.23
N GLN A 245 -16.44 19.05 -18.67
CA GLN A 245 -16.29 17.67 -18.24
C GLN A 245 -16.20 17.66 -16.70
N ASP A 246 -17.01 16.84 -16.07
CA ASP A 246 -16.93 16.65 -14.62
C ASP A 246 -16.00 15.49 -14.27
N PHE A 247 -15.15 15.76 -13.29
CA PHE A 247 -14.23 14.80 -12.66
C PHE A 247 -14.73 14.55 -11.25
N ALA A 248 -15.34 13.40 -11.00
CA ALA A 248 -15.79 12.99 -9.67
C ALA A 248 -14.59 12.74 -8.77
N VAL A 249 -14.46 13.58 -7.76
CA VAL A 249 -13.36 13.56 -6.79
C VAL A 249 -13.86 14.04 -5.43
N PRO A 250 -13.32 13.54 -4.31
CA PRO A 250 -13.68 14.04 -2.98
C PRO A 250 -13.33 15.51 -2.78
N VAL A 251 -14.06 16.19 -1.88
CA VAL A 251 -13.73 17.56 -1.44
C VAL A 251 -12.29 17.63 -0.95
N GLY A 252 -11.56 18.70 -1.34
CA GLY A 252 -10.17 18.93 -0.94
C GLY A 252 -9.13 18.20 -1.78
N THR A 253 -9.53 17.49 -2.85
CA THR A 253 -8.57 16.91 -3.80
C THR A 253 -7.78 18.03 -4.47
N PRO A 254 -6.42 17.96 -4.54
CA PRO A 254 -5.62 18.95 -5.22
C PRO A 254 -6.01 19.10 -6.70
N VAL A 255 -6.31 20.32 -7.11
CA VAL A 255 -6.60 20.69 -8.51
C VAL A 255 -5.36 21.33 -9.11
N ARG A 256 -4.96 20.85 -10.29
CA ARG A 256 -3.75 21.28 -10.99
C ARG A 256 -4.07 22.12 -12.23
N SER A 257 -3.18 23.05 -12.53
CA SER A 257 -3.18 23.67 -13.86
C SER A 257 -2.84 22.59 -14.91
N VAL A 258 -3.69 22.48 -15.92
CA VAL A 258 -3.46 21.48 -17.01
C VAL A 258 -2.27 21.82 -17.91
N GLY A 259 -1.85 23.07 -17.96
CA GLY A 259 -0.70 23.58 -18.72
C GLY A 259 -0.14 24.83 -18.09
N GLU A 260 0.99 25.33 -18.58
CA GLU A 260 1.48 26.65 -18.17
C GLU A 260 0.45 27.73 -18.52
N GLY A 261 0.35 28.79 -17.70
CA GLY A 261 -0.60 29.85 -17.96
C GLY A 261 -0.54 30.99 -16.96
N ARG A 262 -1.53 31.88 -17.07
CA ARG A 262 -1.77 32.99 -16.16
C ARG A 262 -3.18 32.95 -15.62
N VAL A 263 -3.35 33.16 -14.35
CA VAL A 263 -4.66 33.31 -13.70
C VAL A 263 -5.30 34.63 -14.15
N VAL A 264 -6.37 34.56 -14.93
CA VAL A 264 -7.07 35.74 -15.42
C VAL A 264 -8.31 36.09 -14.58
N LYS A 265 -8.83 35.10 -13.84
CA LYS A 265 -9.97 35.29 -12.97
C LYS A 265 -9.95 34.33 -11.78
N VAL A 266 -10.25 34.87 -10.61
CA VAL A 266 -10.68 34.13 -9.41
C VAL A 266 -12.01 34.75 -8.98
N SER A 267 -13.02 33.93 -8.79
CA SER A 267 -14.34 34.44 -8.35
C SER A 267 -15.09 33.41 -7.51
N CYS A 268 -15.95 33.91 -6.62
CA CYS A 268 -16.71 33.11 -5.67
C CYS A 268 -18.17 33.54 -5.75
N GLY A 269 -19.05 32.62 -6.17
CA GLY A 269 -20.47 32.85 -6.32
C GLY A 269 -21.03 32.40 -7.66
N GLY A 270 -22.35 32.51 -7.79
CA GLY A 270 -23.07 32.06 -8.97
C GLY A 270 -23.07 30.52 -9.15
N ALA A 271 -23.44 30.09 -10.35
CA ALA A 271 -23.61 28.68 -10.65
C ALA A 271 -22.32 27.84 -10.50
N PHE A 272 -21.16 28.42 -10.74
CA PHE A 272 -19.85 27.76 -10.67
C PHE A 272 -19.21 27.77 -9.27
N GLY A 273 -19.82 28.46 -8.30
CA GLY A 273 -19.28 28.58 -6.95
C GLY A 273 -17.91 29.25 -6.93
N ILE A 274 -16.94 28.66 -6.26
CA ILE A 274 -15.54 29.11 -6.28
C ILE A 274 -14.89 28.59 -7.57
N GLN A 275 -14.27 29.48 -8.35
CA GLN A 275 -13.71 29.13 -9.63
C GLN A 275 -12.43 29.90 -9.96
N ILE A 276 -11.58 29.27 -10.78
CA ILE A 276 -10.36 29.84 -11.37
C ILE A 276 -10.48 29.76 -12.89
N VAL A 277 -10.07 30.82 -13.60
CA VAL A 277 -9.88 30.77 -15.06
C VAL A 277 -8.43 31.09 -15.37
N LEU A 278 -7.80 30.22 -16.14
CA LEU A 278 -6.44 30.37 -16.64
C LEU A 278 -6.44 30.72 -18.14
N GLN A 279 -5.52 31.59 -18.54
CA GLN A 279 -5.15 31.82 -19.93
C GLN A 279 -3.89 31.05 -20.24
N HIS A 280 -3.89 30.27 -21.32
CA HIS A 280 -2.75 29.48 -21.78
C HIS A 280 -2.14 30.07 -23.07
N PRO A 281 -0.87 29.75 -23.36
CA PRO A 281 -0.29 30.00 -24.67
C PRO A 281 -1.15 29.39 -25.79
N GLY A 282 -1.30 30.11 -26.90
CA GLY A 282 -2.14 29.67 -28.02
C GLY A 282 -3.61 30.13 -27.93
N GLY A 283 -3.96 30.98 -26.94
CA GLY A 283 -5.25 31.66 -26.89
C GLY A 283 -6.39 30.83 -26.33
N TYR A 284 -6.11 29.74 -25.65
CA TYR A 284 -7.10 28.95 -24.92
C TYR A 284 -7.20 29.37 -23.46
N TYR A 285 -8.37 29.14 -22.89
CA TYR A 285 -8.66 29.35 -21.48
C TYR A 285 -9.15 28.05 -20.87
N THR A 286 -8.80 27.81 -19.60
CA THR A 286 -9.38 26.70 -18.83
C THR A 286 -10.04 27.21 -17.58
N GLN A 287 -11.20 26.67 -17.25
CA GLN A 287 -11.93 26.96 -16.02
C GLN A 287 -11.93 25.74 -15.12
N TYR A 288 -11.78 26.00 -13.85
CA TYR A 288 -11.82 25.03 -12.75
C TYR A 288 -12.87 25.54 -11.77
N ALA A 289 -13.98 24.81 -11.63
CA ALA A 289 -15.14 25.26 -10.88
C ALA A 289 -15.56 24.28 -9.78
N HIS A 290 -16.53 24.69 -8.97
CA HIS A 290 -17.01 24.03 -7.77
C HIS A 290 -15.91 23.78 -6.72
N LEU A 291 -14.89 24.64 -6.68
CA LEU A 291 -13.77 24.52 -5.78
C LEU A 291 -14.18 24.74 -4.31
N ALA A 292 -13.41 24.20 -3.37
CA ALA A 292 -13.52 24.47 -1.95
C ALA A 292 -12.47 25.49 -1.48
N ALA A 293 -11.34 25.61 -2.17
CA ALA A 293 -10.32 26.61 -1.91
C ALA A 293 -9.54 26.95 -3.18
N VAL A 294 -8.98 28.16 -3.20
CA VAL A 294 -8.04 28.63 -4.23
C VAL A 294 -6.63 28.66 -3.64
N ALA A 295 -5.62 28.33 -4.45
CA ALA A 295 -4.20 28.32 -4.03
C ALA A 295 -3.35 29.31 -4.81
N VAL A 296 -3.98 30.12 -5.67
CA VAL A 296 -3.35 31.12 -6.55
C VAL A 296 -4.11 32.44 -6.51
N ASP A 297 -3.40 33.52 -6.76
CA ASP A 297 -3.98 34.86 -6.87
C ASP A 297 -4.22 35.23 -8.34
N GLN A 298 -5.18 36.14 -8.57
CA GLN A 298 -5.43 36.66 -9.91
C GLN A 298 -4.18 37.41 -10.40
N GLY A 299 -3.78 37.13 -11.65
CA GLY A 299 -2.58 37.69 -12.26
C GLY A 299 -1.33 36.79 -12.11
N GLU A 300 -1.36 35.78 -11.25
CA GLU A 300 -0.25 34.84 -11.01
C GLU A 300 0.03 33.98 -12.25
N ARG A 301 1.30 33.66 -12.47
CA ARG A 301 1.72 32.68 -13.48
C ARG A 301 1.83 31.29 -12.85
N VAL A 302 1.35 30.30 -13.54
CA VAL A 302 1.35 28.90 -13.10
C VAL A 302 2.04 28.00 -14.10
N ALA A 303 2.74 27.00 -13.62
CA ALA A 303 3.32 25.93 -14.43
C ALA A 303 2.31 24.79 -14.66
N ALA A 304 2.54 23.97 -15.69
CA ALA A 304 1.80 22.71 -15.86
C ALA A 304 1.97 21.80 -14.63
N GLY A 305 0.87 21.27 -14.13
CA GLY A 305 0.88 20.41 -12.93
C GLY A 305 0.94 21.16 -11.58
N GLN A 306 1.12 22.48 -11.56
CA GLN A 306 1.08 23.28 -10.33
C GLN A 306 -0.30 23.21 -9.70
N TRP A 307 -0.36 22.99 -8.38
CA TRP A 307 -1.61 23.01 -7.63
C TRP A 307 -2.16 24.44 -7.56
N ILE A 308 -3.38 24.61 -8.03
CA ILE A 308 -4.05 25.93 -8.14
C ILE A 308 -5.24 26.05 -7.20
N GLY A 309 -5.71 24.93 -6.62
CA GLY A 309 -6.85 24.93 -5.70
C GLY A 309 -7.17 23.54 -5.19
N GLN A 310 -8.30 23.42 -4.53
CA GLN A 310 -8.85 22.17 -4.03
C GLN A 310 -10.29 22.01 -4.52
N SER A 311 -10.65 20.80 -4.98
CA SER A 311 -12.01 20.47 -5.39
C SER A 311 -13.02 20.63 -4.24
N GLY A 312 -14.28 20.86 -4.57
CA GLY A 312 -15.34 21.05 -3.61
C GLY A 312 -16.70 20.61 -4.16
N SER A 313 -17.74 21.30 -3.69
CA SER A 313 -19.13 21.12 -4.14
C SER A 313 -19.87 22.46 -4.13
N THR A 314 -19.16 23.58 -4.27
CA THR A 314 -19.74 24.94 -4.18
C THR A 314 -20.55 25.32 -5.42
N GLY A 315 -21.52 26.24 -5.27
CA GLY A 315 -22.38 26.66 -6.36
C GLY A 315 -23.50 25.68 -6.70
N ASN A 316 -23.83 25.55 -7.98
CA ASN A 316 -24.86 24.63 -8.46
C ASN A 316 -24.27 23.23 -8.71
N SER A 317 -23.87 22.55 -7.64
CA SER A 317 -23.29 21.22 -7.66
C SER A 317 -24.25 20.18 -7.07
N THR A 318 -24.19 18.94 -7.54
CA THR A 318 -24.99 17.82 -7.02
C THR A 318 -24.21 16.92 -6.06
N GLY A 319 -22.92 17.19 -5.88
CA GLY A 319 -22.01 16.47 -5.00
C GLY A 319 -20.56 16.78 -5.35
N PRO A 320 -19.60 16.26 -4.58
CA PRO A 320 -18.18 16.57 -4.76
C PRO A 320 -17.63 16.19 -6.14
N HIS A 321 -17.16 17.18 -6.88
CA HIS A 321 -16.50 17.01 -8.19
C HIS A 321 -15.71 18.27 -8.57
N LEU A 322 -14.86 18.15 -9.58
CA LEU A 322 -14.28 19.27 -10.32
C LEU A 322 -15.02 19.39 -11.64
N HIS A 323 -15.66 20.53 -11.88
CA HIS A 323 -16.14 20.91 -13.21
C HIS A 323 -15.00 21.60 -13.98
N PHE A 324 -14.63 21.07 -15.12
CA PHE A 324 -13.52 21.56 -15.92
C PHE A 324 -13.97 21.92 -17.34
N GLU A 325 -13.66 23.16 -17.77
CA GLU A 325 -13.94 23.61 -19.12
C GLU A 325 -12.67 24.02 -19.87
N VAL A 326 -12.68 23.84 -21.17
CA VAL A 326 -11.75 24.47 -22.11
C VAL A 326 -12.51 25.47 -22.95
N ARG A 327 -12.02 26.69 -23.03
CA ARG A 327 -12.69 27.81 -23.71
C ARG A 327 -11.78 28.50 -24.71
N VAL A 328 -12.36 29.17 -25.72
CA VAL A 328 -11.63 30.03 -26.66
C VAL A 328 -11.67 31.53 -26.26
N THR A 329 -12.51 31.90 -25.29
CA THR A 329 -12.52 33.19 -24.61
C THR A 329 -12.64 32.99 -23.08
N PRO A 330 -12.31 33.99 -22.24
CA PRO A 330 -12.46 33.84 -20.79
C PRO A 330 -13.91 33.75 -20.34
N GLU A 331 -14.87 34.16 -21.17
CA GLU A 331 -16.30 34.23 -20.85
C GLU A 331 -16.99 32.87 -21.09
N MET A 332 -18.11 32.68 -20.41
CA MET A 332 -19.01 31.54 -20.58
C MET A 332 -19.61 31.54 -22.00
N GLY A 333 -19.84 30.30 -22.55
CA GLY A 333 -20.46 30.12 -23.86
C GLY A 333 -19.48 29.84 -25.00
N SER A 334 -18.16 29.85 -24.73
CA SER A 334 -17.11 29.56 -25.72
C SER A 334 -16.42 28.21 -25.48
N ALA A 335 -17.10 27.29 -24.77
CA ALA A 335 -16.52 26.02 -24.34
C ALA A 335 -16.39 25.00 -25.47
N LEU A 336 -15.30 24.24 -25.44
CA LEU A 336 -14.98 23.08 -26.28
C LEU A 336 -15.00 21.81 -25.42
N ASP A 337 -15.18 20.63 -26.04
CA ASP A 337 -15.06 19.36 -25.35
C ASP A 337 -13.65 19.17 -24.77
N PRO A 338 -13.52 19.09 -23.42
CA PRO A 338 -12.22 19.02 -22.76
C PRO A 338 -11.48 17.70 -23.02
N VAL A 339 -12.19 16.58 -23.18
CA VAL A 339 -11.58 15.25 -23.26
C VAL A 339 -10.74 15.10 -24.54
N PRO A 340 -11.26 15.32 -25.75
CA PRO A 340 -10.43 15.26 -26.96
C PRO A 340 -9.36 16.36 -26.99
N TRP A 341 -9.64 17.55 -26.42
CA TRP A 341 -8.66 18.63 -26.36
C TRP A 341 -7.43 18.28 -25.50
N LEU A 342 -7.63 17.67 -24.32
CA LEU A 342 -6.57 17.19 -23.43
C LEU A 342 -5.78 16.04 -24.07
N ARG A 343 -6.48 15.07 -24.67
CA ARG A 343 -5.82 13.92 -25.36
C ARG A 343 -4.93 14.36 -26.51
N GLN A 344 -5.36 15.32 -27.34
CA GLN A 344 -4.57 15.88 -28.44
C GLN A 344 -3.27 16.54 -27.94
N ARG A 345 -3.22 16.97 -26.68
CA ARG A 345 -2.05 17.57 -26.03
C ARG A 345 -1.21 16.59 -25.23
N GLY A 346 -1.54 15.31 -25.28
CA GLY A 346 -0.77 14.25 -24.65
C GLY A 346 -1.11 14.00 -23.17
N ALA A 347 -2.13 14.67 -22.62
CA ALA A 347 -2.63 14.35 -21.31
C ALA A 347 -3.31 12.96 -21.32
N ARG A 348 -2.97 12.11 -20.38
CA ARG A 348 -3.53 10.75 -20.26
C ARG A 348 -4.78 10.81 -19.39
N LEU A 349 -5.95 10.59 -20.02
CA LEU A 349 -7.27 10.55 -19.41
C LEU A 349 -7.75 9.11 -19.35
#